data_01ef39e973097f87cb6f9f04741c8a67
#
_entry.id   01ef39e973097f87cb6f9f04741c8a67
#
_cell.length_a   1.000
_cell.length_b   1.000
_cell.length_c   1.000
_cell.angle_alpha   90.00
_cell.angle_beta   90.00
_cell.angle_gamma   90.00
#
_symmetry.space_group_name_H-M   'P 1'
#
loop_
_entity.id
_entity.type
_entity.pdbx_description
1 polymer ?
#
loop_
_entity_poly.entity_id
_entity_poly.type
_entity_poly.pdbx_seq_one_letter_code
_entity_poly.pdbx_strand_id
1 'polypeptide(L)'
;LNLIEPDIDWKHIDDVSLDKWYLVISNHQSWTDIILLQSYLYGKIPPLKFFTKQQLIWVPGIGLAMYVLGFPYVKRVSKAQIKANPNLRNADRDNIAEACKGFKNHPTSILNFLEGTRRTSAKQLNQSSDYKNLLKPKIGGIEYVIKDMGDYLSKLIDVTNNTRCL
;
A
#
# COMPACT_ATOMS: atom_id res chain seq x y z
N LEU A 1 -9.90 -16.40 -24.07
CA LEU A 1 -9.60 -16.06 -22.66
C LEU A 1 -10.79 -15.26 -22.14
N ASN A 2 -11.70 -15.94 -21.45
CA ASN A 2 -12.74 -15.26 -20.69
C ASN A 2 -12.02 -14.56 -19.54
N LEU A 3 -11.72 -13.29 -19.72
CA LEU A 3 -11.38 -12.41 -18.62
C LEU A 3 -12.61 -12.39 -17.71
N ILE A 4 -12.48 -12.94 -16.53
CA ILE A 4 -13.49 -12.79 -15.48
C ILE A 4 -13.55 -11.29 -15.22
N GLU A 5 -14.57 -10.61 -15.75
CA GLU A 5 -14.85 -9.24 -15.37
C GLU A 5 -15.25 -9.28 -13.90
N PRO A 6 -14.47 -8.70 -13.01
CA PRO A 6 -14.82 -8.69 -11.61
C PRO A 6 -16.01 -7.76 -11.42
N ASP A 7 -16.95 -8.20 -10.62
CA ASP A 7 -18.08 -7.40 -10.17
C ASP A 7 -17.56 -6.33 -9.21
N ILE A 8 -17.54 -5.07 -9.68
CA ILE A 8 -17.06 -3.93 -8.89
C ILE A 8 -18.24 -3.06 -8.53
N ASP A 9 -18.58 -3.07 -7.27
CA ASP A 9 -19.56 -2.15 -6.70
C ASP A 9 -18.88 -0.82 -6.34
N TRP A 10 -19.02 0.16 -7.22
CA TRP A 10 -18.51 1.51 -7.04
C TRP A 10 -19.47 2.33 -6.19
N LYS A 11 -19.23 2.40 -4.88
CA LYS A 11 -19.97 3.29 -3.99
C LYS A 11 -19.15 4.56 -3.75
N HIS A 12 -19.72 5.72 -4.11
CA HIS A 12 -19.18 7.04 -3.74
C HIS A 12 -17.79 7.39 -4.30
N ILE A 13 -17.39 6.88 -5.46
CA ILE A 13 -16.16 7.28 -6.16
C ILE A 13 -16.43 8.41 -7.19
N ASP A 14 -17.47 9.16 -6.98
CA ASP A 14 -17.71 10.36 -7.75
C ASP A 14 -16.66 11.42 -7.40
N ASP A 15 -16.29 12.26 -8.38
CA ASP A 15 -15.34 13.37 -8.20
C ASP A 15 -13.90 12.92 -7.84
N VAL A 16 -13.36 12.01 -8.64
CA VAL A 16 -11.91 11.70 -8.68
C VAL A 16 -11.29 12.23 -9.96
N SER A 17 -10.01 12.58 -9.92
CA SER A 17 -9.29 13.13 -11.07
C SER A 17 -7.82 12.74 -11.05
N LEU A 18 -7.13 12.86 -12.19
CA LEU A 18 -5.71 12.51 -12.34
C LEU A 18 -4.75 13.56 -11.75
N ASP A 19 -5.24 14.71 -11.36
CA ASP A 19 -4.47 15.85 -10.86
C ASP A 19 -4.54 16.03 -9.34
N LYS A 20 -5.10 15.06 -8.62
CA LYS A 20 -5.24 15.06 -7.16
C LYS A 20 -4.43 13.94 -6.51
N TRP A 21 -4.22 14.03 -5.21
CA TRP A 21 -3.55 13.00 -4.41
C TRP A 21 -4.56 12.17 -3.65
N TYR A 22 -4.33 10.85 -3.60
CA TYR A 22 -5.22 9.92 -2.91
C TYR A 22 -4.45 9.00 -1.97
N LEU A 23 -5.08 8.64 -0.87
CA LEU A 23 -4.67 7.53 -0.05
C LEU A 23 -5.65 6.38 -0.32
N VAL A 24 -5.15 5.31 -0.91
CA VAL A 24 -5.91 4.09 -1.19
C VAL A 24 -5.58 3.06 -0.14
N ILE A 25 -6.57 2.58 0.58
CA ILE A 25 -6.42 1.49 1.54
C ILE A 25 -7.12 0.25 1.01
N SER A 26 -6.53 -0.92 1.25
CA SER A 26 -7.14 -2.18 0.86
C SER A 26 -6.72 -3.31 1.78
N ASN A 27 -7.51 -4.37 1.83
CA ASN A 27 -7.10 -5.66 2.36
C ASN A 27 -6.13 -6.35 1.39
N HIS A 28 -5.34 -7.33 1.88
CA HIS A 28 -4.31 -7.99 1.09
C HIS A 28 -4.45 -9.51 1.14
N GLN A 29 -4.97 -10.07 0.07
CA GLN A 29 -5.20 -11.53 -0.04
C GLN A 29 -4.17 -12.20 -0.95
N SER A 30 -3.86 -11.58 -2.09
CA SER A 30 -2.96 -12.10 -3.11
C SER A 30 -1.98 -11.04 -3.59
N TRP A 31 -0.89 -11.45 -4.23
CA TRP A 31 0.00 -10.51 -4.92
C TRP A 31 -0.67 -9.93 -6.18
N THR A 32 -1.68 -10.60 -6.72
CA THR A 32 -2.49 -10.10 -7.85
C THR A 32 -3.35 -8.90 -7.47
N ASP A 33 -3.61 -8.65 -6.18
CA ASP A 33 -4.39 -7.51 -5.72
C ASP A 33 -3.83 -6.19 -6.24
N ILE A 34 -2.49 -6.08 -6.30
CA ILE A 34 -1.82 -4.87 -6.79
C ILE A 34 -2.14 -4.62 -8.26
N ILE A 35 -2.09 -5.68 -9.08
CA ILE A 35 -2.37 -5.60 -10.51
C ILE A 35 -3.84 -5.26 -10.74
N LEU A 36 -4.73 -5.89 -10.01
CA LEU A 36 -6.17 -5.63 -10.08
C LEU A 36 -6.48 -4.18 -9.70
N LEU A 37 -6.01 -3.72 -8.56
CA LEU A 37 -6.21 -2.34 -8.11
C LEU A 37 -5.65 -1.34 -9.12
N GLN A 38 -4.45 -1.58 -9.66
CA GLN A 38 -3.84 -0.73 -10.67
C GLN A 38 -4.70 -0.67 -11.94
N SER A 39 -5.22 -1.82 -12.40
CA SER A 39 -6.05 -1.90 -13.61
C SER A 39 -7.39 -1.18 -13.43
N TYR A 40 -8.02 -1.32 -12.27
CA TYR A 40 -9.35 -0.73 -12.02
C TYR A 40 -9.32 0.77 -11.81
N LEU A 41 -8.28 1.26 -11.17
CA LEU A 41 -8.12 2.68 -10.87
C LEU A 41 -7.41 3.41 -12.01
N TYR A 42 -6.92 2.68 -13.03
CA TYR A 42 -6.26 3.26 -14.17
C TYR A 42 -7.15 4.28 -14.90
N GLY A 43 -6.59 5.43 -15.21
CA GLY A 43 -7.30 6.51 -15.91
C GLY A 43 -8.32 7.29 -15.05
N LYS A 44 -8.59 6.86 -13.81
CA LYS A 44 -9.50 7.54 -12.89
C LYS A 44 -8.75 8.38 -11.85
N ILE A 45 -7.69 7.82 -11.30
CA ILE A 45 -6.80 8.48 -10.34
C ILE A 45 -5.36 8.33 -10.79
N PRO A 46 -4.40 9.12 -10.25
CA PRO A 46 -2.98 8.93 -10.52
C PRO A 46 -2.52 7.50 -10.24
N PRO A 47 -1.44 7.02 -10.91
CA PRO A 47 -0.94 5.67 -10.71
C PRO A 47 -0.70 5.34 -9.23
N LEU A 48 -1.13 4.14 -8.83
CA LEU A 48 -0.90 3.66 -7.48
C LEU A 48 0.59 3.44 -7.24
N LYS A 49 1.10 4.01 -6.16
CA LYS A 49 2.45 3.75 -5.64
C LYS A 49 2.37 3.23 -4.22
N PHE A 50 3.22 2.29 -3.87
CA PHE A 50 3.32 1.73 -2.53
C PHE A 50 4.76 1.68 -2.07
N PHE A 51 4.95 1.65 -0.76
CA PHE A 51 6.29 1.57 -0.19
C PHE A 51 6.89 0.18 -0.41
N THR A 52 7.96 0.15 -1.18
CA THR A 52 8.63 -1.08 -1.60
C THR A 52 9.77 -1.42 -0.64
N LYS A 53 9.93 -2.69 -0.30
CA LYS A 53 11.08 -3.13 0.50
C LYS A 53 12.37 -2.91 -0.29
N GLN A 54 13.39 -2.32 0.34
CA GLN A 54 14.68 -2.04 -0.29
C GLN A 54 15.32 -3.27 -0.93
N GLN A 55 15.12 -4.46 -0.35
CA GLN A 55 15.69 -5.70 -0.90
C GLN A 55 15.18 -6.04 -2.31
N LEU A 56 14.01 -5.53 -2.71
CA LEU A 56 13.46 -5.78 -4.04
C LEU A 56 14.23 -5.09 -5.17
N ILE A 57 15.08 -4.11 -4.86
CA ILE A 57 15.96 -3.47 -5.87
C ILE A 57 16.92 -4.47 -6.52
N TRP A 58 17.29 -5.52 -5.76
CA TRP A 58 18.21 -6.55 -6.21
C TRP A 58 17.56 -7.67 -7.01
N VAL A 59 16.23 -7.67 -7.15
CA VAL A 59 15.52 -8.66 -7.97
C VAL A 59 15.60 -8.22 -9.42
N PRO A 60 16.28 -9.00 -10.31
CA PRO A 60 16.44 -8.65 -11.71
C PRO A 60 15.09 -8.37 -12.39
N GLY A 61 15.03 -7.32 -13.17
CA GLY A 61 13.81 -6.87 -13.86
C GLY A 61 12.82 -6.11 -12.96
N ILE A 62 12.43 -6.68 -11.83
CA ILE A 62 11.46 -6.07 -10.91
C ILE A 62 12.03 -4.80 -10.26
N GLY A 63 13.25 -4.87 -9.72
CA GLY A 63 13.90 -3.73 -9.10
C GLY A 63 14.04 -2.56 -10.06
N LEU A 64 14.55 -2.81 -11.26
CA LEU A 64 14.69 -1.78 -12.28
C LEU A 64 13.34 -1.20 -12.71
N ALA A 65 12.33 -2.03 -12.96
CA ALA A 65 11.00 -1.59 -13.34
C ALA A 65 10.37 -0.68 -12.26
N MET A 66 10.43 -1.07 -11.00
CA MET A 66 9.91 -0.27 -9.89
C MET A 66 10.68 1.04 -9.71
N TYR A 67 11.98 1.04 -9.92
CA TYR A 67 12.80 2.25 -9.89
C TYR A 67 12.39 3.24 -10.99
N VAL A 68 12.29 2.77 -12.24
CA VAL A 68 11.87 3.60 -13.39
C VAL A 68 10.45 4.14 -13.21
N LEU A 69 9.56 3.34 -12.63
CA LEU A 69 8.18 3.75 -12.32
C LEU A 69 8.08 4.67 -11.08
N GLY A 70 9.20 4.98 -10.42
CA GLY A 70 9.25 5.90 -9.29
C GLY A 70 8.59 5.35 -8.02
N PHE A 71 8.66 4.04 -7.78
CA PHE A 71 8.26 3.47 -6.50
C PHE A 71 9.31 3.75 -5.43
N PRO A 72 8.92 4.25 -4.26
CA PRO A 72 9.86 4.51 -3.18
C PRO A 72 10.33 3.21 -2.53
N TYR A 73 11.63 3.08 -2.38
CA TYR A 73 12.24 2.01 -1.61
C TYR A 73 12.43 2.44 -0.16
N VAL A 74 11.82 1.71 0.76
CA VAL A 74 11.95 1.98 2.18
C VAL A 74 12.68 0.84 2.90
N LYS A 75 13.66 1.21 3.71
CA LYS A 75 14.36 0.29 4.59
C LYS A 75 13.52 0.11 5.85
N ARG A 76 12.92 -1.05 6.02
CA ARG A 76 12.18 -1.38 7.25
C ARG A 76 13.10 -1.94 8.30
N VAL A 77 13.00 -1.45 9.51
CA VAL A 77 13.78 -1.91 10.65
C VAL A 77 13.00 -2.99 11.41
N SER A 78 13.64 -4.12 11.65
CA SER A 78 13.03 -5.21 12.42
C SER A 78 13.03 -4.91 13.92
N LYS A 79 12.09 -5.52 14.67
CA LYS A 79 12.05 -5.39 16.13
C LYS A 79 13.35 -5.81 16.80
N ALA A 80 14.05 -6.82 16.24
CA ALA A 80 15.35 -7.27 16.73
C ALA A 80 16.42 -6.18 16.55
N GLN A 81 16.45 -5.49 15.41
CA GLN A 81 17.37 -4.38 15.17
C GLN A 81 17.10 -3.19 16.09
N ILE A 82 15.82 -2.86 16.33
CA ILE A 82 15.45 -1.79 17.28
C ILE A 82 15.88 -2.17 18.71
N LYS A 83 15.73 -3.46 19.09
CA LYS A 83 16.19 -3.94 20.41
C LYS A 83 17.71 -3.83 20.57
N ALA A 84 18.46 -4.11 19.50
CA ALA A 84 19.92 -4.01 19.48
C ALA A 84 20.40 -2.54 19.42
N ASN A 85 19.68 -1.68 18.72
CA ASN A 85 20.00 -0.25 18.60
C ASN A 85 18.71 0.59 18.69
N PRO A 86 18.39 1.13 19.89
CA PRO A 86 17.18 1.94 20.11
C PRO A 86 17.08 3.20 19.24
N ASN A 87 18.20 3.72 18.73
CA ASN A 87 18.21 4.90 17.86
C ASN A 87 17.51 4.64 16.50
N LEU A 88 17.35 3.36 16.12
CA LEU A 88 16.62 2.97 14.92
C LEU A 88 15.10 3.01 15.08
N ARG A 89 14.57 3.35 16.23
CA ARG A 89 13.13 3.34 16.52
C ARG A 89 12.32 4.23 15.57
N ASN A 90 12.90 5.36 15.16
CA ASN A 90 12.24 6.32 14.26
C ASN A 90 12.62 6.12 12.79
N ALA A 91 13.54 5.22 12.48
CA ALA A 91 14.06 5.05 11.12
C ALA A 91 12.97 4.70 10.08
N ASP A 92 11.96 3.90 10.45
CA ASP A 92 10.85 3.58 9.57
C ASP A 92 10.03 4.83 9.23
N ARG A 93 9.79 5.69 10.22
CA ARG A 93 9.11 6.98 10.05
C ARG A 93 9.89 7.89 9.11
N ASP A 94 11.18 8.05 9.36
CA ASP A 94 12.04 8.96 8.59
C ASP A 94 12.15 8.50 7.13
N ASN A 95 12.23 7.19 6.90
CA ASN A 95 12.21 6.59 5.56
C ASN A 95 10.88 6.84 4.82
N ILE A 96 9.74 6.76 5.52
CA ILE A 96 8.43 7.06 4.94
C ILE A 96 8.30 8.54 4.65
N ALA A 97 8.71 9.41 5.57
CA ALA A 97 8.70 10.86 5.39
C ALA A 97 9.52 11.30 4.18
N GLU A 98 10.71 10.72 3.99
CA GLU A 98 11.54 11.00 2.82
C GLU A 98 10.88 10.55 1.52
N ALA A 99 10.26 9.36 1.51
CA ALA A 99 9.50 8.89 0.35
C ALA A 99 8.30 9.78 0.03
N CYS A 100 7.61 10.30 1.05
CA CYS A 100 6.49 11.23 0.90
C CYS A 100 6.89 12.56 0.25
N LYS A 101 8.12 13.05 0.49
CA LYS A 101 8.62 14.25 -0.20
C LYS A 101 8.58 14.10 -1.72
N GLY A 102 8.98 12.92 -2.24
CA GLY A 102 8.91 12.63 -3.67
C GLY A 102 7.48 12.64 -4.22
N PHE A 103 6.51 12.20 -3.41
CA PHE A 103 5.10 12.17 -3.83
C PHE A 103 4.46 13.56 -3.90
N LYS A 104 4.98 14.56 -3.20
CA LYS A 104 4.46 15.94 -3.23
C LYS A 104 4.67 16.63 -4.58
N ASN A 105 5.66 16.20 -5.35
CA ASN A 105 6.03 16.84 -6.62
C ASN A 105 5.04 16.57 -7.75
N HIS A 106 4.33 15.46 -7.70
CA HIS A 106 3.36 15.06 -8.74
C HIS A 106 2.17 14.34 -8.12
N PRO A 107 0.95 14.54 -8.64
CA PRO A 107 -0.24 13.81 -8.22
C PRO A 107 0.03 12.31 -8.14
N THR A 108 -0.27 11.72 -7.01
CA THR A 108 0.07 10.31 -6.72
C THR A 108 -1.00 9.68 -5.85
N SER A 109 -1.32 8.44 -6.14
CA SER A 109 -2.19 7.63 -5.28
C SER A 109 -1.33 6.67 -4.45
N ILE A 110 -1.35 6.82 -3.13
CA ILE A 110 -0.54 6.02 -2.21
C ILE A 110 -1.36 4.81 -1.77
N LEU A 111 -0.95 3.61 -2.19
CA LEU A 111 -1.60 2.36 -1.78
C LEU A 111 -1.01 1.84 -0.47
N ASN A 112 -1.87 1.58 0.49
CA ASN A 112 -1.51 0.95 1.76
C ASN A 112 -2.39 -0.27 2.04
N PHE A 113 -1.77 -1.43 2.17
CA PHE A 113 -2.44 -2.62 2.67
C PHE A 113 -2.42 -2.60 4.21
N LEU A 114 -3.57 -2.32 4.83
CA LEU A 114 -3.67 -2.14 6.29
C LEU A 114 -3.18 -3.35 7.08
N GLU A 115 -3.30 -4.54 6.55
CA GLU A 115 -2.82 -5.77 7.18
C GLU A 115 -1.28 -5.87 7.25
N GLY A 116 -0.59 -5.09 6.42
CA GLY A 116 0.88 -5.05 6.31
C GLY A 116 1.52 -6.34 5.78
N THR A 117 0.71 -7.34 5.46
CA THR A 117 1.12 -8.63 4.87
C THR A 117 -0.09 -9.32 4.26
N ARG A 118 0.14 -10.25 3.33
CA ARG A 118 -0.92 -11.08 2.77
C ARG A 118 -1.57 -11.95 3.85
N ARG A 119 -2.90 -12.03 3.81
CA ARG A 119 -3.66 -12.90 4.71
C ARG A 119 -3.36 -14.37 4.43
N THR A 120 -3.18 -15.15 5.48
CA THR A 120 -3.19 -16.61 5.47
C THR A 120 -3.91 -17.11 6.73
N SER A 121 -4.51 -18.29 6.67
CA SER A 121 -5.21 -18.87 7.83
C SER A 121 -4.28 -19.00 9.05
N ALA A 122 -3.03 -19.40 8.84
CA ALA A 122 -2.03 -19.48 9.91
C ALA A 122 -1.76 -18.13 10.57
N LYS A 123 -1.60 -17.05 9.78
CA LYS A 123 -1.39 -15.71 10.33
C LYS A 123 -2.62 -15.18 11.06
N GLN A 124 -3.80 -15.50 10.56
CA GLN A 124 -5.06 -15.10 11.20
C GLN A 124 -5.21 -15.73 12.57
N LEU A 125 -4.95 -17.03 12.69
CA LEU A 125 -4.94 -17.74 13.97
C LEU A 125 -3.90 -17.19 14.93
N ASN A 126 -2.67 -16.99 14.46
CA ASN A 126 -1.57 -16.46 15.28
C ASN A 126 -1.81 -15.04 15.79
N GLN A 127 -2.60 -14.23 15.09
CA GLN A 127 -2.96 -12.88 15.52
C GLN A 127 -4.21 -12.84 16.37
N SER A 128 -4.94 -13.96 16.55
CA SER A 128 -6.27 -14.00 17.19
C SER A 128 -7.14 -12.86 16.65
N SER A 129 -7.25 -12.77 15.32
CA SER A 129 -8.00 -11.70 14.68
C SER A 129 -9.50 -11.89 14.91
N ASP A 130 -10.17 -10.84 15.36
CA ASP A 130 -11.61 -10.83 15.55
C ASP A 130 -12.38 -10.78 14.21
N TYR A 131 -11.67 -10.49 13.12
CA TYR A 131 -12.23 -10.44 11.77
C TYR A 131 -12.19 -11.83 11.11
N LYS A 132 -13.32 -12.26 10.55
CA LYS A 132 -13.43 -13.55 9.87
C LYS A 132 -12.49 -13.67 8.65
N ASN A 133 -12.32 -12.62 7.89
CA ASN A 133 -11.60 -12.62 6.59
C ASN A 133 -10.42 -11.65 6.51
N LEU A 134 -10.06 -10.99 7.60
CA LEU A 134 -9.00 -9.98 7.64
C LEU A 134 -8.02 -10.26 8.77
N LEU A 135 -6.79 -9.81 8.61
CA LEU A 135 -5.83 -9.72 9.70
C LEU A 135 -6.06 -8.42 10.51
N LYS A 136 -5.52 -8.35 11.72
CA LYS A 136 -5.54 -7.10 12.50
C LYS A 136 -4.81 -5.99 11.75
N PRO A 137 -5.43 -4.81 11.61
CA PRO A 137 -4.82 -3.68 10.90
C PRO A 137 -3.58 -3.15 11.63
N LYS A 138 -2.62 -2.65 10.87
CA LYS A 138 -1.39 -2.01 11.35
C LYS A 138 -1.41 -0.54 10.96
N ILE A 139 -1.67 0.30 11.93
CA ILE A 139 -1.91 1.73 11.71
C ILE A 139 -0.62 2.51 11.39
N GLY A 140 0.55 2.06 11.89
CA GLY A 140 1.77 2.86 11.86
C GLY A 140 2.19 3.41 10.49
N GLY A 141 2.04 2.63 9.41
CA GLY A 141 2.40 3.11 8.07
C GLY A 141 1.47 4.19 7.55
N ILE A 142 0.17 4.04 7.79
CA ILE A 142 -0.85 5.01 7.34
C ILE A 142 -0.81 6.30 8.16
N GLU A 143 -0.54 6.20 9.45
CA GLU A 143 -0.38 7.36 10.34
C GLU A 143 0.72 8.30 9.83
N TYR A 144 1.86 7.75 9.44
CA TYR A 144 2.96 8.54 8.88
C TYR A 144 2.58 9.20 7.55
N VAL A 145 1.91 8.48 6.66
CA VAL A 145 1.44 9.03 5.38
C VAL A 145 0.45 10.18 5.61
N ILE A 146 -0.52 10.01 6.49
CA ILE A 146 -1.50 11.07 6.82
C ILE A 146 -0.79 12.27 7.43
N LYS A 147 0.19 12.06 8.31
CA LYS A 147 0.94 13.14 8.94
C LYS A 147 1.76 13.96 7.93
N ASP A 148 2.40 13.27 6.97
CA ASP A 148 3.33 13.93 6.05
C ASP A 148 2.65 14.42 4.75
N MET A 149 1.53 13.83 4.36
CA MET A 149 0.81 14.10 3.11
C MET A 149 -0.62 14.63 3.32
N GLY A 150 -1.10 14.74 4.57
CA GLY A 150 -2.51 15.07 4.86
C GLY A 150 -3.01 16.32 4.14
N ASP A 151 -2.20 17.38 4.09
CA ASP A 151 -2.55 18.64 3.40
C ASP A 151 -2.67 18.50 1.88
N TYR A 152 -2.10 17.45 1.29
CA TYR A 152 -2.15 17.16 -0.14
C TYR A 152 -3.28 16.20 -0.50
N LEU A 153 -3.66 15.30 0.43
CA LEU A 153 -4.63 14.24 0.18
C LEU A 153 -6.03 14.80 -0.01
N SER A 154 -6.60 14.59 -1.19
CA SER A 154 -7.96 15.00 -1.52
C SER A 154 -9.00 14.06 -0.94
N LYS A 155 -8.75 12.75 -1.01
CA LYS A 155 -9.67 11.71 -0.49
C LYS A 155 -8.91 10.48 -0.02
N LEU A 156 -9.55 9.74 0.90
CA LEU A 156 -9.22 8.37 1.22
C LEU A 156 -10.18 7.45 0.46
N ILE A 157 -9.63 6.49 -0.28
CA ILE A 157 -10.39 5.50 -1.05
C ILE A 157 -10.20 4.15 -0.36
N ASP A 158 -11.29 3.57 0.11
CA ASP A 158 -11.29 2.22 0.70
C ASP A 158 -11.74 1.20 -0.34
N VAL A 159 -10.90 0.21 -0.61
CA VAL A 159 -11.18 -0.84 -1.58
C VAL A 159 -11.15 -2.19 -0.88
N THR A 160 -12.30 -2.82 -0.78
CA THR A 160 -12.38 -4.20 -0.28
C THR A 160 -12.27 -5.18 -1.43
N ASN A 161 -11.19 -5.93 -1.46
CA ASN A 161 -10.97 -7.01 -2.41
C ASN A 161 -11.51 -8.33 -1.84
N ASN A 162 -12.50 -8.91 -2.51
CA ASN A 162 -13.11 -10.20 -2.14
C ASN A 162 -12.72 -11.30 -3.14
N THR A 163 -11.46 -11.36 -3.54
CA THR A 163 -10.97 -12.48 -4.35
C THR A 163 -11.04 -13.75 -3.51
N ARG A 164 -12.04 -14.57 -3.76
CA ARG A 164 -11.98 -15.98 -3.32
C ARG A 164 -10.85 -16.61 -4.12
N CYS A 165 -9.76 -17.01 -3.44
CA CYS A 165 -8.79 -17.89 -4.07
C CYS A 165 -9.54 -19.17 -4.50
N LEU A 166 -9.65 -19.35 -5.81
CA LEU A 166 -10.01 -20.63 -6.41
C LEU A 166 -8.90 -21.62 -6.16
#